data_0035655481e29929cb490d222414d10e
#
_entry.id   0035655481e29929cb490d222414d10e
#
_cell.length_a   1.000
_cell.length_b   1.000
_cell.length_c   1.000
_cell.angle_alpha   90.00
_cell.angle_beta   90.00
_cell.angle_gamma   90.00
#
_symmetry.space_group_name_H-M   'P 1'
#
loop_
_entity.id
_entity.type
_entity.pdbx_description
1 polymer ?
#
loop_
_entity_poly.entity_id
_entity_poly.type
_entity_poly.pdbx_seq_one_letter_code
_entity_poly.pdbx_strand_id
1 'polypeptide(L)'
;MKEQMLEADYLIVGSGAVGMAFADTLLTETDATIIIVDKYQKPGGHWNVAYPFVTLHQPSAYYGVSSKELSKGLRDEVGLNKGLNDLASGAEVCAYYDDVMRHQFLPSGRVQYFPMCEYQGEGRFVSMLTGESWQVSVNRKTVDATYLKTSVPSTHKPGFSIADGVRFMPLNDLPKIDRPPSGYVVIGGGKTGIDACLWLLENRVDPDHIRWIVSRDAWLLDRQNTQPTDDFFASTIGSMAAQFEALAKAESIAGLFDNLEAAGVLLRLDPEVRPSMFHGATVSRQELNELRRIRNVIRLGRVERLEKDAIILEQGRVPTDTGQVHIDCSASAITNLEVKPVFAGDVITPQTVRSYQPVFSAAFIAHVEASYEGEAKKNQLCHVVPLPNHDTDWIKMMAGM
;
A
#
# COMPACT_ATOMS: atom_id res chain seq x y z
N MET A 1 -22.94 30.85 5.11
CA MET A 1 -21.98 31.38 4.10
C MET A 1 -22.56 31.07 2.73
N LYS A 2 -22.28 31.91 1.72
CA LYS A 2 -22.78 31.67 0.35
C LYS A 2 -21.89 30.58 -0.28
N GLU A 3 -22.50 29.51 -0.78
CA GLU A 3 -21.80 28.44 -1.50
C GLU A 3 -21.17 29.00 -2.78
N GLN A 4 -19.92 28.68 -3.03
CA GLN A 4 -19.18 29.11 -4.22
C GLN A 4 -19.36 28.08 -5.34
N MET A 5 -19.67 28.56 -6.54
CA MET A 5 -19.82 27.68 -7.73
C MET A 5 -18.51 27.62 -8.49
N LEU A 6 -18.09 26.41 -8.82
CA LEU A 6 -16.92 26.11 -9.64
C LEU A 6 -17.34 25.25 -10.84
N GLU A 7 -16.48 25.20 -11.85
CA GLU A 7 -16.69 24.38 -13.04
C GLU A 7 -15.37 23.71 -13.45
N ALA A 8 -15.44 22.43 -13.82
CA ALA A 8 -14.31 21.68 -14.36
C ALA A 8 -14.79 20.48 -15.18
N ASP A 9 -13.93 19.96 -16.07
CA ASP A 9 -14.21 18.72 -16.78
C ASP A 9 -14.19 17.52 -15.84
N TYR A 10 -13.22 17.47 -14.93
CA TYR A 10 -13.09 16.38 -13.96
C TYR A 10 -12.98 16.92 -12.53
N LEU A 11 -13.67 16.25 -11.61
CA LEU A 11 -13.49 16.40 -10.16
C LEU A 11 -12.80 15.13 -9.64
N ILE A 12 -11.58 15.27 -9.13
CA ILE A 12 -10.82 14.15 -8.54
C ILE A 12 -10.88 14.25 -7.02
N VAL A 13 -11.44 13.24 -6.40
CA VAL A 13 -11.52 13.12 -4.94
C VAL A 13 -10.34 12.29 -4.43
N GLY A 14 -9.41 12.95 -3.75
CA GLY A 14 -8.16 12.37 -3.24
C GLY A 14 -6.94 12.69 -4.12
N SER A 15 -5.92 13.31 -3.50
CA SER A 15 -4.61 13.61 -4.10
C SER A 15 -3.52 12.60 -3.65
N GLY A 16 -3.92 11.37 -3.36
CA GLY A 16 -3.00 10.25 -3.17
C GLY A 16 -2.41 9.78 -4.50
N ALA A 17 -1.58 8.75 -4.46
CA ALA A 17 -0.89 8.20 -5.63
C ALA A 17 -1.84 7.92 -6.82
N VAL A 18 -3.03 7.38 -6.55
CA VAL A 18 -4.06 7.08 -7.56
C VAL A 18 -4.57 8.35 -8.22
N GLY A 19 -5.00 9.35 -7.42
CA GLY A 19 -5.53 10.62 -7.95
C GLY A 19 -4.49 11.43 -8.70
N MET A 20 -3.24 11.43 -8.19
CA MET A 20 -2.13 12.13 -8.85
C MET A 20 -1.77 11.48 -10.19
N ALA A 21 -1.68 10.15 -10.26
CA ALA A 21 -1.37 9.45 -11.52
C ALA A 21 -2.51 9.59 -12.55
N PHE A 22 -3.77 9.57 -12.10
CA PHE A 22 -4.91 9.80 -12.97
C PHE A 22 -4.89 11.23 -13.55
N ALA A 23 -4.68 12.24 -12.69
CA ALA A 23 -4.60 13.64 -13.10
C ALA A 23 -3.44 13.90 -14.08
N ASP A 24 -2.28 13.33 -13.82
CA ASP A 24 -1.09 13.46 -14.68
C ASP A 24 -1.35 12.97 -16.10
N THR A 25 -1.97 11.81 -16.24
CA THR A 25 -2.30 11.24 -17.56
C THR A 25 -3.33 12.10 -18.29
N LEU A 26 -4.38 12.58 -17.60
CA LEU A 26 -5.34 13.49 -18.23
C LEU A 26 -4.68 14.80 -18.69
N LEU A 27 -3.79 15.38 -17.89
CA LEU A 27 -3.06 16.60 -18.26
C LEU A 27 -2.13 16.40 -19.45
N THR A 28 -1.58 15.21 -19.59
CA THR A 28 -0.64 14.87 -20.67
C THR A 28 -1.37 14.55 -21.98
N GLU A 29 -2.53 13.89 -21.90
CA GLU A 29 -3.21 13.34 -23.07
C GLU A 29 -4.45 14.14 -23.49
N THR A 30 -4.87 15.14 -22.70
CA THR A 30 -6.08 15.96 -23.00
C THR A 30 -5.86 17.43 -22.64
N ASP A 31 -6.79 18.28 -23.03
CA ASP A 31 -6.87 19.70 -22.61
C ASP A 31 -7.81 19.93 -21.43
N ALA A 32 -8.23 18.87 -20.73
CA ALA A 32 -9.22 18.91 -19.67
C ALA A 32 -8.82 19.80 -18.49
N THR A 33 -9.81 20.44 -17.89
CA THR A 33 -9.70 21.17 -16.62
C THR A 33 -10.04 20.25 -15.47
N ILE A 34 -9.32 20.37 -14.35
CA ILE A 34 -9.39 19.43 -13.23
C ILE A 34 -9.50 20.21 -11.90
N ILE A 35 -10.43 19.80 -11.06
CA ILE A 35 -10.44 20.15 -9.64
C ILE A 35 -10.04 18.93 -8.84
N ILE A 36 -9.06 19.10 -7.94
CA ILE A 36 -8.61 18.05 -7.01
C ILE A 36 -8.95 18.48 -5.59
N VAL A 37 -9.66 17.62 -4.85
CA VAL A 37 -10.06 17.84 -3.46
C VAL A 37 -9.43 16.78 -2.56
N ASP A 38 -8.80 17.17 -1.47
CA ASP A 38 -8.22 16.23 -0.51
C ASP A 38 -8.41 16.68 0.94
N LYS A 39 -8.62 15.71 1.83
CA LYS A 39 -8.72 15.95 3.28
C LYS A 39 -7.38 16.25 3.95
N TYR A 40 -6.28 15.87 3.34
CA TYR A 40 -4.93 16.12 3.85
C TYR A 40 -4.41 17.50 3.41
N GLN A 41 -3.42 18.00 4.15
CA GLN A 41 -2.81 19.33 3.93
C GLN A 41 -1.95 19.41 2.66
N LYS A 42 -1.55 18.28 2.10
CA LYS A 42 -0.72 18.18 0.88
C LYS A 42 -0.96 16.86 0.15
N PRO A 43 -0.56 16.76 -1.13
CA PRO A 43 -0.65 15.51 -1.88
C PRO A 43 0.14 14.37 -1.23
N GLY A 44 -0.22 13.13 -1.56
CA GLY A 44 0.42 11.92 -1.05
C GLY A 44 -0.54 10.97 -0.32
N GLY A 45 -1.80 11.38 -0.08
CA GLY A 45 -2.81 10.51 0.53
C GLY A 45 -2.37 9.96 1.89
N HIS A 46 -2.46 8.65 2.08
CA HIS A 46 -2.13 7.99 3.34
C HIS A 46 -0.65 8.12 3.77
N TRP A 47 0.28 8.46 2.84
CA TRP A 47 1.68 8.72 3.19
C TRP A 47 1.84 9.89 4.15
N ASN A 48 0.91 10.86 4.13
CA ASN A 48 0.90 11.99 5.07
C ASN A 48 0.77 11.59 6.55
N VAL A 49 0.25 10.40 6.81
CA VAL A 49 -0.03 9.87 8.15
C VAL A 49 0.58 8.48 8.39
N ALA A 50 1.45 8.03 7.50
CA ALA A 50 2.22 6.80 7.67
C ALA A 50 3.28 6.94 8.78
N TYR A 51 3.82 5.81 9.28
CA TYR A 51 4.86 5.85 10.30
C TYR A 51 6.17 6.42 9.74
N PRO A 52 7.01 7.10 10.57
CA PRO A 52 8.10 7.96 10.07
C PRO A 52 9.20 7.23 9.30
N PHE A 53 9.42 5.94 9.56
CA PHE A 53 10.45 5.13 8.92
C PHE A 53 9.94 4.23 7.81
N VAL A 54 8.72 4.47 7.32
CA VAL A 54 8.16 3.72 6.19
C VAL A 54 8.93 3.99 4.91
N THR A 55 9.20 2.94 4.16
CA THR A 55 9.69 3.01 2.78
C THR A 55 8.76 2.25 1.84
N LEU A 56 8.85 2.52 0.56
CA LEU A 56 8.32 1.62 -0.45
C LEU A 56 8.93 0.23 -0.26
N HIS A 57 8.22 -0.82 -0.56
CA HIS A 57 8.76 -2.19 -0.55
C HIS A 57 9.09 -2.72 -1.95
N GLN A 58 8.80 -1.95 -2.96
CA GLN A 58 9.18 -2.13 -4.36
C GLN A 58 10.02 -0.92 -4.83
N PRO A 59 10.82 -1.05 -5.88
CA PRO A 59 11.61 0.05 -6.41
C PRO A 59 10.80 1.30 -6.68
N SER A 60 11.38 2.46 -6.35
CA SER A 60 10.73 3.77 -6.50
C SER A 60 10.27 4.06 -7.93
N ALA A 61 10.96 3.51 -8.93
CA ALA A 61 10.60 3.64 -10.34
C ALA A 61 9.21 3.10 -10.70
N TYR A 62 8.65 2.21 -9.88
CA TYR A 62 7.29 1.70 -10.08
C TYR A 62 6.21 2.53 -9.37
N TYR A 63 6.61 3.64 -8.74
CA TYR A 63 5.69 4.43 -7.94
C TYR A 63 5.89 5.93 -8.20
N GLY A 64 5.01 6.53 -8.93
CA GLY A 64 5.08 7.93 -9.32
C GLY A 64 4.11 8.20 -10.46
N VAL A 65 4.03 9.44 -10.93
CA VAL A 65 3.26 9.81 -12.10
C VAL A 65 4.04 9.52 -13.38
N SER A 66 3.36 9.36 -14.51
CA SER A 66 4.00 8.97 -15.78
C SER A 66 4.94 10.05 -16.35
N SER A 67 4.63 11.33 -16.10
CA SER A 67 5.41 12.46 -16.62
C SER A 67 6.68 12.78 -15.82
N LYS A 68 6.81 12.22 -14.60
CA LYS A 68 7.94 12.45 -13.71
C LYS A 68 8.26 11.23 -12.87
N GLU A 69 9.46 10.73 -12.96
CA GLU A 69 9.91 9.58 -12.18
C GLU A 69 10.15 9.94 -10.71
N LEU A 70 9.75 9.04 -9.79
CA LEU A 70 10.06 9.17 -8.37
C LEU A 70 11.48 8.68 -8.06
N SER A 71 11.95 7.63 -8.75
CA SER A 71 13.29 7.09 -8.56
C SER A 71 14.37 8.13 -8.91
N LYS A 72 15.47 8.07 -8.16
CA LYS A 72 16.69 8.84 -8.45
C LYS A 72 17.64 8.10 -9.38
N GLY A 73 17.27 6.90 -9.85
CA GLY A 73 18.13 6.02 -10.64
C GLY A 73 19.35 5.50 -9.88
N LEU A 74 19.25 5.47 -8.54
CA LEU A 74 20.34 5.04 -7.66
C LEU A 74 20.10 3.60 -7.20
N ARG A 75 21.21 2.96 -6.76
CA ARG A 75 21.17 1.71 -6.00
C ARG A 75 21.59 1.96 -4.58
N ASP A 76 20.96 1.26 -3.65
CA ASP A 76 21.37 1.32 -2.26
C ASP A 76 22.73 0.64 -2.07
N GLU A 77 23.67 1.37 -1.52
CA GLU A 77 25.05 0.87 -1.28
C GLU A 77 25.19 0.26 0.13
N VAL A 78 24.22 0.51 1.01
CA VAL A 78 24.22 0.08 2.41
C VAL A 78 22.85 -0.46 2.82
N GLY A 79 22.78 -1.05 4.01
CA GLY A 79 21.55 -1.56 4.60
C GLY A 79 21.02 -2.84 3.95
N LEU A 80 19.79 -3.19 4.29
CA LEU A 80 19.18 -4.47 3.90
C LEU A 80 18.68 -4.51 2.45
N ASN A 81 18.66 -3.36 1.77
CA ASN A 81 18.36 -3.25 0.33
C ASN A 81 19.61 -3.12 -0.55
N LYS A 82 20.79 -3.27 0.02
CA LYS A 82 22.08 -3.09 -0.68
C LYS A 82 22.14 -3.85 -2.01
N GLY A 83 22.51 -3.14 -3.07
CA GLY A 83 22.67 -3.64 -4.43
C GLY A 83 21.41 -3.62 -5.27
N LEU A 84 20.25 -3.27 -4.70
CA LEU A 84 18.96 -3.11 -5.39
C LEU A 84 18.65 -1.63 -5.61
N ASN A 85 17.71 -1.34 -6.52
CA ASN A 85 17.28 0.03 -6.78
C ASN A 85 16.62 0.66 -5.54
N ASP A 86 16.69 1.98 -5.45
CA ASP A 86 16.27 2.80 -4.32
C ASP A 86 14.80 2.61 -3.93
N LEU A 87 14.55 2.68 -2.64
CA LEU A 87 13.23 2.64 -2.02
C LEU A 87 12.93 3.99 -1.38
N ALA A 88 12.07 4.78 -2.00
CA ALA A 88 11.69 6.08 -1.46
C ALA A 88 11.01 5.93 -0.09
N SER A 89 11.42 6.77 0.85
CA SER A 89 10.78 6.93 2.14
C SER A 89 9.42 7.62 2.00
N GLY A 90 8.55 7.48 3.01
CA GLY A 90 7.27 8.19 3.03
C GLY A 90 7.42 9.70 2.91
N ALA A 91 8.48 10.28 3.47
CA ALA A 91 8.80 11.70 3.33
C ALA A 91 9.17 12.08 1.89
N GLU A 92 9.96 11.27 1.21
CA GLU A 92 10.32 11.47 -0.20
C GLU A 92 9.09 11.34 -1.12
N VAL A 93 8.22 10.37 -0.88
CA VAL A 93 6.95 10.22 -1.62
C VAL A 93 6.07 11.46 -1.46
N CYS A 94 5.90 11.98 -0.24
CA CYS A 94 5.13 13.20 0.01
C CYS A 94 5.77 14.44 -0.65
N ALA A 95 7.10 14.59 -0.55
CA ALA A 95 7.82 15.70 -1.18
C ALA A 95 7.72 15.64 -2.71
N TYR A 96 7.81 14.46 -3.28
CA TYR A 96 7.65 14.22 -4.70
C TYR A 96 6.26 14.63 -5.21
N TYR A 97 5.18 14.20 -4.55
CA TYR A 97 3.82 14.59 -4.97
C TYR A 97 3.54 16.08 -4.76
N ASP A 98 4.09 16.70 -3.72
CA ASP A 98 4.01 18.16 -3.54
C ASP A 98 4.74 18.90 -4.66
N ASP A 99 5.89 18.39 -5.08
CA ASP A 99 6.68 18.94 -6.20
C ASP A 99 5.93 18.79 -7.54
N VAL A 100 5.33 17.63 -7.82
CA VAL A 100 4.47 17.42 -9.02
C VAL A 100 3.29 18.39 -9.01
N MET A 101 2.60 18.55 -7.88
CA MET A 101 1.48 19.47 -7.76
C MET A 101 1.91 20.92 -8.05
N ARG A 102 2.98 21.38 -7.38
CA ARG A 102 3.41 22.78 -7.44
C ARG A 102 4.10 23.18 -8.73
N HIS A 103 4.84 22.27 -9.35
CA HIS A 103 5.71 22.58 -10.48
C HIS A 103 5.23 22.02 -11.82
N GLN A 104 4.20 21.14 -11.80
CA GLN A 104 3.59 20.63 -13.03
C GLN A 104 2.08 20.92 -13.10
N PHE A 105 1.30 20.50 -12.08
CA PHE A 105 -0.15 20.58 -12.17
C PHE A 105 -0.66 22.02 -12.07
N LEU A 106 -0.34 22.74 -11.00
CA LEU A 106 -0.79 24.11 -10.83
C LEU A 106 -0.29 25.09 -11.91
N PRO A 107 0.98 25.03 -12.36
CA PRO A 107 1.48 25.89 -13.43
C PRO A 107 0.84 25.62 -14.80
N SER A 108 0.20 24.47 -15.01
CA SER A 108 -0.55 24.19 -16.23
C SER A 108 -1.71 25.15 -16.47
N GLY A 109 -2.19 25.84 -15.41
CA GLY A 109 -3.39 26.68 -15.43
C GLY A 109 -4.69 25.90 -15.56
N ARG A 110 -4.64 24.56 -15.64
CA ARG A 110 -5.79 23.67 -15.80
C ARG A 110 -6.19 22.94 -14.52
N VAL A 111 -5.40 23.04 -13.45
CA VAL A 111 -5.68 22.38 -12.16
C VAL A 111 -5.96 23.40 -11.08
N GLN A 112 -7.05 23.18 -10.33
CA GLN A 112 -7.31 23.83 -9.05
C GLN A 112 -7.21 22.75 -7.95
N TYR A 113 -6.47 23.06 -6.87
CA TYR A 113 -6.26 22.12 -5.76
C TYR A 113 -6.83 22.66 -4.46
N PHE A 114 -7.65 21.86 -3.79
CA PHE A 114 -8.33 22.19 -2.53
C PHE A 114 -7.91 21.20 -1.44
N PRO A 115 -6.77 21.44 -0.74
CA PRO A 115 -6.38 20.68 0.43
C PRO A 115 -7.23 21.03 1.64
N MET A 116 -7.22 20.15 2.67
CA MET A 116 -7.99 20.31 3.91
C MET A 116 -9.49 20.49 3.65
N CYS A 117 -10.00 19.81 2.62
CA CYS A 117 -11.41 19.85 2.24
C CYS A 117 -12.01 18.45 2.24
N GLU A 118 -13.20 18.32 2.79
CA GLU A 118 -13.97 17.07 2.83
C GLU A 118 -15.00 17.05 1.71
N TYR A 119 -14.91 16.03 0.84
CA TYR A 119 -15.90 15.79 -0.19
C TYR A 119 -17.17 15.20 0.41
N GLN A 120 -18.33 15.76 0.09
CA GLN A 120 -19.63 15.39 0.66
C GLN A 120 -20.55 14.69 -0.35
N GLY A 121 -20.09 14.42 -1.55
CA GLY A 121 -20.90 13.86 -2.64
C GLY A 121 -21.43 14.91 -3.61
N GLU A 122 -21.89 14.47 -4.78
CA GLU A 122 -22.58 15.27 -5.80
C GLU A 122 -21.84 16.56 -6.20
N GLY A 123 -20.51 16.53 -6.23
CA GLY A 123 -19.69 17.71 -6.57
C GLY A 123 -19.48 18.70 -5.44
N ARG A 124 -20.02 18.43 -4.25
CA ARG A 124 -19.90 19.33 -3.09
C ARG A 124 -18.72 18.98 -2.20
N PHE A 125 -17.99 20.00 -1.75
CA PHE A 125 -16.96 19.85 -0.73
C PHE A 125 -16.89 21.07 0.21
N VAL A 126 -16.31 20.85 1.40
CA VAL A 126 -16.26 21.84 2.48
C VAL A 126 -14.86 21.90 3.07
N SER A 127 -14.34 23.11 3.28
CA SER A 127 -13.09 23.32 4.01
C SER A 127 -13.24 22.91 5.48
N MET A 128 -12.39 22.02 5.94
CA MET A 128 -12.34 21.62 7.35
C MET A 128 -11.77 22.73 8.26
N LEU A 129 -11.12 23.75 7.67
CA LEU A 129 -10.53 24.86 8.42
C LEU A 129 -11.47 26.06 8.55
N THR A 130 -12.20 26.41 7.48
CA THR A 130 -13.00 27.64 7.43
C THR A 130 -14.51 27.38 7.43
N GLY A 131 -14.93 26.15 7.06
CA GLY A 131 -16.33 25.81 6.83
C GLY A 131 -16.90 26.38 5.52
N GLU A 132 -16.08 27.03 4.71
CA GLU A 132 -16.49 27.46 3.36
C GLU A 132 -16.86 26.24 2.52
N SER A 133 -17.86 26.41 1.67
CA SER A 133 -18.37 25.32 0.82
C SER A 133 -18.35 25.70 -0.66
N TRP A 134 -18.08 24.68 -1.47
CA TRP A 134 -18.07 24.77 -2.93
C TRP A 134 -18.96 23.72 -3.54
N GLN A 135 -19.59 24.08 -4.66
CA GLN A 135 -20.31 23.18 -5.54
C GLN A 135 -19.64 23.20 -6.91
N VAL A 136 -19.22 22.05 -7.40
CA VAL A 136 -18.59 21.88 -8.72
C VAL A 136 -19.62 21.41 -9.74
N SER A 137 -19.77 22.16 -10.84
CA SER A 137 -20.38 21.65 -12.06
C SER A 137 -19.33 20.82 -12.81
N VAL A 138 -19.52 19.50 -12.83
CA VAL A 138 -18.60 18.56 -13.47
C VAL A 138 -19.09 18.27 -14.88
N ASN A 139 -18.33 18.68 -15.90
CA ASN A 139 -18.74 18.57 -17.29
C ASN A 139 -18.58 17.15 -17.85
N ARG A 140 -17.63 16.35 -17.30
CA ARG A 140 -17.36 14.98 -17.74
C ARG A 140 -17.59 13.98 -16.62
N LYS A 141 -16.60 13.80 -15.70
CA LYS A 141 -16.66 12.74 -14.69
C LYS A 141 -16.12 13.17 -13.32
N THR A 142 -16.68 12.60 -12.27
CA THR A 142 -16.08 12.57 -10.94
C THR A 142 -15.23 11.31 -10.79
N VAL A 143 -14.01 11.45 -10.28
CA VAL A 143 -13.07 10.35 -10.06
C VAL A 143 -12.92 10.09 -8.56
N ASP A 144 -13.39 8.95 -8.08
CA ASP A 144 -13.20 8.54 -6.68
C ASP A 144 -11.86 7.83 -6.49
N ALA A 145 -10.79 8.61 -6.32
CA ALA A 145 -9.45 8.09 -6.07
C ALA A 145 -9.23 7.63 -4.61
N THR A 146 -10.28 7.62 -3.79
CA THR A 146 -10.26 7.16 -2.39
C THR A 146 -10.83 5.76 -2.21
N TYR A 147 -11.35 5.14 -3.27
CA TYR A 147 -12.08 3.87 -3.22
C TYR A 147 -11.29 2.73 -2.57
N LEU A 148 -9.98 2.66 -2.75
CA LEU A 148 -9.13 1.61 -2.18
C LEU A 148 -9.08 1.64 -0.62
N LYS A 149 -9.51 2.72 0.02
CA LYS A 149 -9.67 2.87 1.48
C LYS A 149 -8.46 2.37 2.27
N THR A 150 -7.25 2.67 1.81
CA THR A 150 -6.02 2.26 2.48
C THR A 150 -5.99 2.75 3.93
N SER A 151 -5.87 1.81 4.87
CA SER A 151 -5.72 2.09 6.30
C SER A 151 -4.25 1.96 6.71
N VAL A 152 -3.79 2.86 7.57
CA VAL A 152 -2.45 2.86 8.15
C VAL A 152 -2.53 2.86 9.68
N PRO A 153 -1.47 2.48 10.41
CA PRO A 153 -1.53 2.33 11.87
C PRO A 153 -2.08 3.55 12.62
N SER A 154 -1.74 4.77 12.19
CA SER A 154 -2.22 6.00 12.83
C SER A 154 -3.72 6.29 12.66
N THR A 155 -4.36 5.71 11.66
CA THR A 155 -5.80 5.89 11.37
C THR A 155 -6.61 4.63 11.62
N HIS A 156 -5.93 3.53 11.96
CA HIS A 156 -6.54 2.24 12.26
C HIS A 156 -7.09 2.20 13.69
N LYS A 157 -8.24 1.56 13.85
CA LYS A 157 -8.73 1.15 15.16
C LYS A 157 -8.55 -0.36 15.29
N PRO A 158 -7.82 -0.85 16.30
CA PRO A 158 -7.63 -2.28 16.48
C PRO A 158 -8.98 -2.98 16.67
N GLY A 159 -9.14 -4.16 16.06
CA GLY A 159 -10.35 -4.98 16.18
C GLY A 159 -10.44 -5.76 17.49
N PHE A 160 -9.59 -5.46 18.47
CA PHE A 160 -9.50 -6.12 19.76
C PHE A 160 -9.58 -5.13 20.93
N SER A 161 -9.96 -5.61 22.11
CA SER A 161 -10.02 -4.77 23.30
C SER A 161 -8.67 -4.71 24.03
N ILE A 162 -8.45 -3.61 24.74
CA ILE A 162 -7.20 -3.33 25.45
C ILE A 162 -7.57 -2.96 26.90
N ALA A 163 -7.01 -3.68 27.88
CA ALA A 163 -7.24 -3.40 29.29
C ALA A 163 -6.44 -2.16 29.75
N ASP A 164 -7.00 -1.45 30.72
CA ASP A 164 -6.35 -0.28 31.32
C ASP A 164 -4.96 -0.63 31.89
N GLY A 165 -3.98 0.21 31.59
CA GLY A 165 -2.60 0.06 32.05
C GLY A 165 -1.73 -0.86 31.18
N VAL A 166 -2.25 -1.44 30.10
CA VAL A 166 -1.44 -2.08 29.05
C VAL A 166 -0.70 -1.00 28.27
N ARG A 167 0.60 -1.14 28.09
CA ARG A 167 1.40 -0.25 27.24
C ARG A 167 1.18 -0.64 25.77
N PHE A 168 0.34 0.12 25.09
CA PHE A 168 -0.07 -0.11 23.71
C PHE A 168 0.12 1.15 22.87
N MET A 169 0.56 1.00 21.61
CA MET A 169 0.73 2.12 20.69
C MET A 169 0.60 1.68 19.22
N PRO A 170 0.19 2.59 18.34
CA PRO A 170 0.35 2.39 16.89
C PRO A 170 1.83 2.45 16.51
N LEU A 171 2.21 1.87 15.37
CA LEU A 171 3.60 1.88 14.89
C LEU A 171 4.18 3.30 14.73
N ASN A 172 3.33 4.29 14.45
CA ASN A 172 3.71 5.71 14.35
C ASN A 172 4.37 6.26 15.62
N ASP A 173 4.07 5.68 16.78
CA ASP A 173 4.57 6.15 18.07
C ASP A 173 5.80 5.37 18.57
N LEU A 174 6.17 4.29 17.87
CA LEU A 174 7.36 3.51 18.23
C LEU A 174 8.64 4.35 18.32
N PRO A 175 8.95 5.27 17.40
CA PRO A 175 10.14 6.13 17.51
C PRO A 175 10.07 7.17 18.64
N LYS A 176 8.94 7.31 19.32
CA LYS A 176 8.73 8.25 20.44
C LYS A 176 8.90 7.59 21.81
N ILE A 177 9.37 6.34 21.86
CA ILE A 177 9.65 5.64 23.11
C ILE A 177 10.70 6.42 23.90
N ASP A 178 10.37 6.74 25.16
CA ASP A 178 11.19 7.54 26.07
C ASP A 178 12.05 6.70 27.04
N ARG A 179 11.75 5.40 27.14
CA ARG A 179 12.45 4.44 28.00
C ARG A 179 12.35 3.02 27.45
N PRO A 180 13.39 2.19 27.61
CA PRO A 180 13.37 0.80 27.17
C PRO A 180 12.24 0.03 27.84
N PRO A 181 11.41 -0.73 27.06
CA PRO A 181 10.49 -1.70 27.63
C PRO A 181 11.22 -3.00 28.00
N SER A 182 10.54 -3.88 28.76
CA SER A 182 11.04 -5.23 29.05
C SER A 182 11.02 -6.14 27.80
N GLY A 183 10.29 -5.79 26.75
CA GLY A 183 10.20 -6.47 25.49
C GLY A 183 9.21 -5.79 24.54
N TYR A 184 9.23 -6.21 23.29
CA TYR A 184 8.40 -5.68 22.23
C TYR A 184 7.46 -6.76 21.71
N VAL A 185 6.17 -6.47 21.63
CA VAL A 185 5.15 -7.35 21.04
C VAL A 185 4.63 -6.71 19.77
N VAL A 186 5.03 -7.19 18.61
CA VAL A 186 4.57 -6.71 17.30
C VAL A 186 3.33 -7.48 16.91
N ILE A 187 2.20 -6.80 16.67
CA ILE A 187 0.91 -7.40 16.35
C ILE A 187 0.59 -7.18 14.88
N GLY A 188 0.78 -8.20 14.06
CA GLY A 188 0.52 -8.19 12.61
C GLY A 188 1.66 -8.76 11.78
N GLY A 189 1.32 -9.63 10.83
CA GLY A 189 2.28 -10.34 9.95
C GLY A 189 2.46 -9.72 8.56
N GLY A 190 1.85 -8.57 8.28
CA GLY A 190 1.96 -7.86 6.99
C GLY A 190 3.17 -6.94 6.90
N LYS A 191 3.26 -6.15 5.81
CA LYS A 191 4.35 -5.19 5.57
C LYS A 191 4.64 -4.30 6.79
N THR A 192 3.61 -3.78 7.46
CA THR A 192 3.75 -2.94 8.65
C THR A 192 4.46 -3.67 9.80
N GLY A 193 4.12 -4.95 10.04
CA GLY A 193 4.78 -5.77 11.07
C GLY A 193 6.21 -6.14 10.68
N ILE A 194 6.45 -6.41 9.39
CA ILE A 194 7.80 -6.61 8.84
C ILE A 194 8.68 -5.40 9.11
N ASP A 195 8.20 -4.20 8.77
CA ASP A 195 8.94 -2.95 8.99
C ASP A 195 9.20 -2.67 10.47
N ALA A 196 8.23 -2.94 11.34
CA ALA A 196 8.41 -2.82 12.78
C ALA A 196 9.53 -3.73 13.29
N CYS A 197 9.53 -4.99 12.88
CA CYS A 197 10.56 -5.98 13.25
C CYS A 197 11.94 -5.57 12.71
N LEU A 198 12.03 -5.20 11.44
CA LEU A 198 13.30 -4.78 10.82
C LEU A 198 13.83 -3.51 11.49
N TRP A 199 12.98 -2.52 11.74
CA TRP A 199 13.38 -1.27 12.40
C TRP A 199 13.92 -1.53 13.81
N LEU A 200 13.29 -2.41 14.60
CA LEU A 200 13.77 -2.81 15.92
C LEU A 200 15.16 -3.48 15.83
N LEU A 201 15.34 -4.42 14.89
CA LEU A 201 16.60 -5.13 14.67
C LEU A 201 17.72 -4.18 14.21
N GLU A 202 17.45 -3.27 13.29
CA GLU A 202 18.38 -2.24 12.82
C GLU A 202 18.80 -1.29 13.95
N ASN A 203 17.91 -1.01 14.91
CA ASN A 203 18.18 -0.26 16.12
C ASN A 203 18.77 -1.14 17.25
N ARG A 204 19.28 -2.33 16.91
CA ARG A 204 20.00 -3.25 17.79
C ARG A 204 19.18 -3.81 18.96
N VAL A 205 17.88 -3.88 18.82
CA VAL A 205 17.04 -4.63 19.76
C VAL A 205 17.37 -6.11 19.61
N ASP A 206 17.64 -6.78 20.74
CA ASP A 206 17.91 -8.21 20.74
C ASP A 206 16.69 -8.97 20.18
N PRO A 207 16.85 -9.83 19.17
CA PRO A 207 15.75 -10.62 18.61
C PRO A 207 14.96 -11.42 19.66
N ASP A 208 15.59 -11.85 20.75
CA ASP A 208 14.93 -12.58 21.83
C ASP A 208 13.98 -11.69 22.66
N HIS A 209 14.12 -10.37 22.58
CA HIS A 209 13.19 -9.39 23.17
C HIS A 209 12.03 -9.01 22.25
N ILE A 210 11.97 -9.54 21.04
CA ILE A 210 10.89 -9.32 20.08
C ILE A 210 9.99 -10.53 20.02
N ARG A 211 8.70 -10.32 20.27
CA ARG A 211 7.62 -11.30 20.11
C ARG A 211 6.76 -10.86 18.95
N TRP A 212 6.60 -11.69 17.96
CA TRP A 212 5.87 -11.32 16.73
C TRP A 212 4.62 -12.16 16.56
N ILE A 213 3.45 -11.53 16.62
CA ILE A 213 2.14 -12.19 16.42
C ILE A 213 1.81 -12.15 14.93
N VAL A 214 1.87 -13.33 14.32
CA VAL A 214 1.55 -13.57 12.91
C VAL A 214 0.32 -14.45 12.83
N SER A 215 -0.85 -13.84 12.64
CA SER A 215 -2.13 -14.59 12.59
C SER A 215 -2.23 -15.52 11.37
N ARG A 216 -1.62 -15.14 10.26
CA ARG A 216 -1.49 -15.93 9.03
C ARG A 216 -0.15 -15.62 8.38
N ASP A 217 0.64 -16.65 8.07
CA ASP A 217 1.85 -16.48 7.27
C ASP A 217 1.49 -16.17 5.81
N ALA A 218 2.26 -15.25 5.21
CA ALA A 218 2.10 -14.82 3.83
C ALA A 218 3.25 -15.30 2.95
N TRP A 219 2.93 -15.64 1.71
CA TRP A 219 3.92 -15.71 0.65
C TRP A 219 4.48 -14.32 0.37
N LEU A 220 5.80 -14.20 0.31
CA LEU A 220 6.52 -12.97 0.07
C LEU A 220 7.14 -12.99 -1.33
N LEU A 221 7.27 -11.82 -1.94
CA LEU A 221 7.98 -11.65 -3.21
C LEU A 221 9.45 -11.30 -2.95
N ASP A 222 10.36 -11.89 -3.72
CA ASP A 222 11.75 -11.48 -3.72
C ASP A 222 11.92 -10.16 -4.48
N ARG A 223 12.39 -9.12 -3.78
CA ARG A 223 12.58 -7.79 -4.39
C ARG A 223 13.55 -7.82 -5.57
N GLN A 224 14.50 -8.73 -5.60
CA GLN A 224 15.43 -8.89 -6.72
C GLN A 224 14.70 -9.21 -8.04
N ASN A 225 13.53 -9.87 -7.95
CA ASN A 225 12.74 -10.26 -9.11
C ASN A 225 11.80 -9.16 -9.62
N THR A 226 11.80 -7.98 -8.98
CA THR A 226 10.93 -6.84 -9.31
C THR A 226 11.73 -5.57 -9.56
N GLN A 227 12.90 -5.69 -10.17
CA GLN A 227 13.79 -4.56 -10.45
C GLN A 227 13.56 -4.02 -11.86
N PRO A 228 13.56 -2.67 -12.04
CA PRO A 228 13.17 -2.04 -13.31
C PRO A 228 14.30 -1.87 -14.34
N THR A 229 15.55 -2.13 -13.97
CA THR A 229 16.71 -1.81 -14.81
C THR A 229 17.23 -3.01 -15.60
N ASP A 230 17.93 -2.74 -16.72
CA ASP A 230 18.49 -3.75 -17.62
C ASP A 230 19.43 -4.74 -16.92
N ASP A 231 20.17 -4.28 -15.90
CA ASP A 231 21.04 -5.15 -15.10
C ASP A 231 20.29 -6.26 -14.36
N PHE A 232 19.00 -6.07 -14.11
CA PHE A 232 18.13 -7.07 -13.50
C PHE A 232 17.22 -7.78 -14.50
N PHE A 233 17.41 -7.55 -15.81
CA PHE A 233 16.60 -8.19 -16.84
C PHE A 233 16.53 -9.70 -16.66
N ALA A 234 17.67 -10.36 -16.43
CA ALA A 234 17.74 -11.80 -16.24
C ALA A 234 16.96 -12.29 -15.01
N SER A 235 16.94 -11.55 -13.88
CA SER A 235 16.17 -11.93 -12.70
C SER A 235 14.68 -11.58 -12.86
N THR A 236 14.35 -10.43 -13.41
CA THR A 236 12.96 -9.98 -13.56
C THR A 236 12.24 -10.82 -14.62
N ILE A 237 12.78 -10.92 -15.83
CA ILE A 237 12.18 -11.74 -16.90
C ILE A 237 12.34 -13.23 -16.62
N GLY A 238 13.47 -13.64 -16.05
CA GLY A 238 13.67 -15.03 -15.61
C GLY A 238 12.66 -15.47 -14.55
N SER A 239 12.31 -14.59 -13.61
CA SER A 239 11.23 -14.84 -12.64
C SER A 239 9.86 -14.99 -13.31
N MET A 240 9.56 -14.17 -14.32
CA MET A 240 8.31 -14.33 -15.09
C MET A 240 8.29 -15.67 -15.83
N ALA A 241 9.37 -16.03 -16.50
CA ALA A 241 9.48 -17.32 -17.17
C ALA A 241 9.33 -18.51 -16.19
N ALA A 242 9.96 -18.40 -15.02
CA ALA A 242 9.87 -19.41 -13.95
C ALA A 242 8.44 -19.55 -13.41
N GLN A 243 7.64 -18.49 -13.37
CA GLN A 243 6.22 -18.56 -12.99
C GLN A 243 5.41 -19.39 -13.99
N PHE A 244 5.60 -19.17 -15.29
CA PHE A 244 4.94 -19.97 -16.33
C PHE A 244 5.41 -21.43 -16.31
N GLU A 245 6.70 -21.66 -16.09
CA GLU A 245 7.25 -23.02 -15.97
C GLU A 245 6.70 -23.75 -14.74
N ALA A 246 6.61 -23.06 -13.60
CA ALA A 246 6.03 -23.60 -12.38
C ALA A 246 4.56 -23.98 -12.59
N LEU A 247 3.80 -23.13 -13.29
CA LEU A 247 2.41 -23.40 -13.63
C LEU A 247 2.27 -24.60 -14.59
N ALA A 248 3.11 -24.68 -15.61
CA ALA A 248 3.08 -25.76 -16.60
C ALA A 248 3.45 -27.14 -15.99
N LYS A 249 4.28 -27.17 -14.96
CA LYS A 249 4.72 -28.39 -14.26
C LYS A 249 3.82 -28.77 -13.08
N ALA A 250 2.91 -27.91 -12.68
CA ALA A 250 2.10 -28.13 -11.49
C ALA A 250 1.00 -29.18 -11.73
N GLU A 251 0.97 -30.22 -10.91
CA GLU A 251 -0.10 -31.22 -10.88
C GLU A 251 -1.20 -30.90 -9.86
N SER A 252 -0.93 -29.93 -8.97
CA SER A 252 -1.85 -29.46 -7.95
C SER A 252 -1.54 -28.03 -7.54
N ILE A 253 -2.49 -27.35 -6.88
CA ILE A 253 -2.29 -26.01 -6.32
C ILE A 253 -1.11 -26.04 -5.32
N ALA A 254 -1.03 -27.05 -4.47
CA ALA A 254 0.08 -27.18 -3.53
C ALA A 254 1.43 -27.30 -4.26
N GLY A 255 1.52 -28.17 -5.28
CA GLY A 255 2.71 -28.33 -6.10
C GLY A 255 3.10 -27.07 -6.88
N LEU A 256 2.12 -26.27 -7.32
CA LEU A 256 2.40 -24.97 -7.94
C LEU A 256 3.18 -24.04 -7.00
N PHE A 257 2.72 -23.90 -5.76
CA PHE A 257 3.40 -23.03 -4.79
C PHE A 257 4.77 -23.57 -4.38
N ASP A 258 4.93 -24.92 -4.30
CA ASP A 258 6.23 -25.55 -4.06
C ASP A 258 7.20 -25.29 -5.22
N ASN A 259 6.72 -25.34 -6.46
CA ASN A 259 7.52 -25.01 -7.65
C ASN A 259 7.90 -23.51 -7.68
N LEU A 260 6.97 -22.59 -7.33
CA LEU A 260 7.24 -21.17 -7.25
C LEU A 260 8.28 -20.82 -6.18
N GLU A 261 8.23 -21.49 -5.04
CA GLU A 261 9.23 -21.33 -3.98
C GLU A 261 10.59 -21.89 -4.42
N ALA A 262 10.63 -23.10 -4.97
CA ALA A 262 11.86 -23.71 -5.48
C ALA A 262 12.54 -22.87 -6.56
N ALA A 263 11.75 -22.17 -7.38
CA ALA A 263 12.23 -21.22 -8.38
C ALA A 263 12.64 -19.85 -7.81
N GLY A 264 12.43 -19.60 -6.51
CA GLY A 264 12.74 -18.33 -5.86
C GLY A 264 11.80 -17.17 -6.26
N VAL A 265 10.63 -17.49 -6.80
CA VAL A 265 9.58 -16.51 -7.14
C VAL A 265 8.87 -16.07 -5.86
N LEU A 266 8.52 -17.04 -5.02
CA LEU A 266 7.90 -16.82 -3.72
C LEU A 266 8.84 -17.23 -2.60
N LEU A 267 8.74 -16.55 -1.48
CA LEU A 267 9.53 -16.80 -0.28
C LEU A 267 8.57 -16.96 0.90
N ARG A 268 8.98 -17.75 1.91
CA ARG A 268 8.27 -17.81 3.19
C ARG A 268 9.16 -17.34 4.34
N LEU A 269 8.53 -16.76 5.35
CA LEU A 269 9.23 -16.33 6.57
C LEU A 269 9.88 -17.52 7.28
N ASP A 270 9.10 -18.54 7.54
CA ASP A 270 9.50 -19.76 8.24
C ASP A 270 9.44 -20.96 7.25
N PRO A 271 10.56 -21.65 6.97
CA PRO A 271 10.57 -22.79 6.07
C PRO A 271 9.64 -23.94 6.49
N GLU A 272 9.37 -24.08 7.79
CA GLU A 272 8.53 -25.15 8.33
C GLU A 272 7.03 -24.81 8.28
N VAL A 273 6.66 -23.54 7.99
CA VAL A 273 5.27 -23.09 7.98
C VAL A 273 4.83 -22.76 6.57
N ARG A 274 3.80 -23.45 6.09
CA ARG A 274 3.19 -23.16 4.79
C ARG A 274 2.31 -21.91 4.87
N PRO A 275 2.59 -20.85 4.10
CA PRO A 275 1.73 -19.67 4.05
C PRO A 275 0.37 -20.00 3.45
N SER A 276 -0.66 -19.31 3.96
CA SER A 276 -2.05 -19.39 3.46
C SER A 276 -2.58 -18.05 2.93
N MET A 277 -1.71 -17.05 2.87
CA MET A 277 -2.05 -15.68 2.48
C MET A 277 -1.10 -15.18 1.39
N PHE A 278 -1.61 -14.31 0.52
CA PHE A 278 -0.80 -13.55 -0.43
C PHE A 278 -1.32 -12.10 -0.47
N HIS A 279 -0.48 -11.14 -0.14
CA HIS A 279 -0.75 -9.70 -0.20
C HIS A 279 0.29 -8.94 -1.02
N GLY A 280 1.16 -9.65 -1.73
CA GLY A 280 2.21 -9.05 -2.56
C GLY A 280 3.30 -8.32 -1.76
N ALA A 281 3.46 -8.64 -0.47
CA ALA A 281 4.54 -8.06 0.33
C ALA A 281 5.90 -8.49 -0.24
N THR A 282 6.78 -7.51 -0.44
CA THR A 282 8.07 -7.70 -1.10
C THR A 282 9.19 -7.46 -0.10
N VAL A 283 10.16 -8.37 -0.05
CA VAL A 283 11.33 -8.29 0.83
C VAL A 283 12.61 -8.58 0.05
N SER A 284 13.73 -8.03 0.49
CA SER A 284 15.04 -8.51 0.07
C SER A 284 15.39 -9.79 0.81
N ARG A 285 16.33 -10.57 0.26
CA ARG A 285 16.85 -11.76 0.97
C ARG A 285 17.58 -11.40 2.28
N GLN A 286 18.17 -10.20 2.33
CA GLN A 286 18.81 -9.71 3.55
C GLN A 286 17.78 -9.39 4.63
N GLU A 287 16.68 -8.70 4.28
CA GLU A 287 15.54 -8.47 5.18
C GLU A 287 14.95 -9.78 5.70
N LEU A 288 14.74 -10.76 4.82
CA LEU A 288 14.22 -12.07 5.22
C LEU A 288 15.14 -12.79 6.21
N ASN A 289 16.46 -12.74 6.00
CA ASN A 289 17.43 -13.33 6.90
C ASN A 289 17.43 -12.66 8.27
N GLU A 290 17.31 -11.33 8.33
CA GLU A 290 17.17 -10.59 9.59
C GLU A 290 15.87 -10.97 10.33
N LEU A 291 14.74 -11.01 9.63
CA LEU A 291 13.45 -11.39 10.22
C LEU A 291 13.49 -12.79 10.84
N ARG A 292 14.19 -13.74 10.22
CA ARG A 292 14.36 -15.11 10.70
C ARG A 292 15.18 -15.23 11.99
N ARG A 293 15.84 -14.18 12.43
CA ARG A 293 16.48 -14.11 13.75
C ARG A 293 15.47 -14.03 14.89
N ILE A 294 14.26 -13.51 14.62
CA ILE A 294 13.16 -13.47 15.60
C ILE A 294 12.56 -14.86 15.71
N ARG A 295 12.86 -15.56 16.82
CA ARG A 295 12.40 -16.94 17.06
C ARG A 295 11.04 -17.01 17.74
N ASN A 296 10.66 -15.96 18.47
CA ASN A 296 9.40 -15.93 19.20
C ASN A 296 8.25 -15.44 18.31
N VAL A 297 7.89 -16.23 17.29
CA VAL A 297 6.77 -15.98 16.39
C VAL A 297 5.54 -16.74 16.87
N ILE A 298 4.48 -15.99 17.23
CA ILE A 298 3.24 -16.52 17.81
C ILE A 298 2.19 -16.67 16.71
N ARG A 299 1.73 -17.90 16.47
CA ARG A 299 0.80 -18.29 15.40
C ARG A 299 -0.50 -18.88 15.97
N LEU A 300 -1.13 -18.16 16.90
CA LEU A 300 -2.36 -18.57 17.57
C LEU A 300 -3.59 -17.78 17.08
N GLY A 301 -3.59 -17.37 15.80
CA GLY A 301 -4.66 -16.58 15.23
C GLY A 301 -4.56 -15.09 15.59
N ARG A 302 -5.68 -14.39 15.47
CA ARG A 302 -5.76 -12.95 15.74
C ARG A 302 -5.82 -12.67 17.23
N VAL A 303 -5.33 -11.48 17.62
CA VAL A 303 -5.53 -10.97 18.97
C VAL A 303 -7.02 -10.61 19.15
N GLU A 304 -7.61 -11.03 20.26
CA GLU A 304 -8.98 -10.69 20.67
C GLU A 304 -8.98 -9.69 21.82
N ARG A 305 -7.99 -9.80 22.73
CA ARG A 305 -7.87 -8.92 23.89
C ARG A 305 -6.44 -8.87 24.41
N LEU A 306 -6.01 -7.67 24.82
CA LEU A 306 -4.79 -7.44 25.60
C LEU A 306 -5.15 -7.23 27.06
N GLU A 307 -4.67 -8.10 27.95
CA GLU A 307 -4.75 -8.01 29.39
C GLU A 307 -3.39 -7.62 29.98
N LYS A 308 -3.32 -7.24 31.26
CA LYS A 308 -2.07 -6.84 31.92
C LYS A 308 -1.03 -7.96 32.00
N ASP A 309 -1.50 -9.20 32.07
CA ASP A 309 -0.67 -10.40 32.25
C ASP A 309 -0.81 -11.40 31.10
N ALA A 310 -1.66 -11.12 30.10
CA ALA A 310 -1.91 -12.03 29.00
C ALA A 310 -2.35 -11.33 27.70
N ILE A 311 -2.00 -11.96 26.60
CA ILE A 311 -2.54 -11.71 25.28
C ILE A 311 -3.49 -12.87 24.96
N ILE A 312 -4.76 -12.57 24.74
CA ILE A 312 -5.78 -13.54 24.35
C ILE A 312 -5.88 -13.53 22.83
N LEU A 313 -5.75 -14.70 22.24
CA LEU A 313 -5.79 -14.93 20.80
C LEU A 313 -6.90 -15.95 20.47
N GLU A 314 -7.33 -16.01 19.21
CA GLU A 314 -8.36 -16.94 18.73
C GLU A 314 -8.12 -18.41 19.13
N GLN A 315 -6.85 -18.82 19.19
CA GLN A 315 -6.46 -20.22 19.41
C GLN A 315 -5.65 -20.42 20.70
N GLY A 316 -5.66 -19.46 21.61
CA GLY A 316 -4.98 -19.61 22.88
C GLY A 316 -4.63 -18.33 23.60
N ARG A 317 -3.79 -18.48 24.63
CA ARG A 317 -3.35 -17.39 25.49
C ARG A 317 -1.83 -17.45 25.66
N VAL A 318 -1.19 -16.29 25.60
CA VAL A 318 0.25 -16.17 25.89
C VAL A 318 0.49 -15.13 26.99
N PRO A 319 1.46 -15.33 27.89
CA PRO A 319 1.74 -14.38 28.96
C PRO A 319 2.32 -13.09 28.37
N THR A 320 2.03 -11.96 29.03
CA THR A 320 2.66 -10.66 28.83
C THR A 320 2.78 -9.96 30.19
N ASP A 321 3.33 -8.76 30.20
CA ASP A 321 3.38 -7.90 31.40
C ASP A 321 3.30 -6.42 31.02
N THR A 322 3.08 -5.56 32.01
CA THR A 322 2.95 -4.11 31.79
C THR A 322 4.26 -3.40 31.44
N GLY A 323 5.40 -4.08 31.55
CA GLY A 323 6.71 -3.58 31.12
C GLY A 323 6.93 -3.73 29.62
N GLN A 324 6.24 -4.66 28.97
CA GLN A 324 6.28 -4.85 27.53
C GLN A 324 5.47 -3.77 26.80
N VAL A 325 5.90 -3.42 25.58
CA VAL A 325 5.12 -2.55 24.68
C VAL A 325 4.48 -3.37 23.58
N HIS A 326 3.20 -3.17 23.36
CA HIS A 326 2.40 -3.81 22.31
C HIS A 326 2.23 -2.83 21.16
N ILE A 327 2.74 -3.17 19.98
CA ILE A 327 2.81 -2.33 18.80
C ILE A 327 1.77 -2.81 17.80
N ASP A 328 0.79 -1.95 17.49
CA ASP A 328 -0.24 -2.27 16.51
C ASP A 328 0.27 -2.12 15.08
N CYS A 329 0.40 -3.25 14.41
CA CYS A 329 0.70 -3.38 12.99
C CYS A 329 -0.42 -4.13 12.26
N SER A 330 -1.64 -4.18 12.83
CA SER A 330 -2.77 -4.94 12.29
C SER A 330 -3.60 -4.18 11.26
N ALA A 331 -3.27 -2.91 10.99
CA ALA A 331 -3.89 -2.14 9.92
C ALA A 331 -3.72 -2.85 8.56
N SER A 332 -4.80 -2.95 7.80
CA SER A 332 -4.76 -3.56 6.46
C SER A 332 -4.79 -2.47 5.38
N ALA A 333 -3.73 -2.42 4.57
CA ALA A 333 -3.73 -1.63 3.36
C ALA A 333 -4.58 -2.26 2.25
N ILE A 334 -4.82 -3.57 2.35
CA ILE A 334 -5.65 -4.35 1.43
C ILE A 334 -6.95 -4.67 2.15
N THR A 335 -8.02 -4.01 1.74
CA THR A 335 -9.36 -4.26 2.24
C THR A 335 -10.11 -5.20 1.27
N ASN A 336 -11.04 -5.99 1.81
CA ASN A 336 -11.93 -6.80 0.98
C ASN A 336 -12.98 -5.89 0.35
N LEU A 337 -12.61 -5.21 -0.74
CA LEU A 337 -13.48 -4.28 -1.47
C LEU A 337 -14.34 -5.04 -2.47
N GLU A 338 -15.57 -4.59 -2.62
CA GLU A 338 -16.44 -5.03 -3.72
C GLU A 338 -15.80 -4.63 -5.06
N VAL A 339 -15.75 -5.56 -6.01
CA VAL A 339 -15.35 -5.24 -7.37
C VAL A 339 -16.50 -4.50 -8.05
N LYS A 340 -16.25 -3.28 -8.52
CA LYS A 340 -17.22 -2.46 -9.25
C LYS A 340 -16.75 -2.21 -10.67
N PRO A 341 -17.66 -1.89 -11.62
CA PRO A 341 -17.25 -1.30 -12.89
C PRO A 341 -16.38 -0.06 -12.63
N VAL A 342 -15.27 0.06 -13.36
CA VAL A 342 -14.39 1.25 -13.25
C VAL A 342 -15.13 2.49 -13.75
N PHE A 343 -15.89 2.36 -14.82
CA PHE A 343 -16.68 3.42 -15.43
C PHE A 343 -18.16 3.12 -15.21
N ALA A 344 -18.86 4.00 -14.49
CA ALA A 344 -20.28 3.86 -14.18
C ALA A 344 -20.96 5.24 -14.18
N GLY A 345 -21.73 5.54 -15.24
CA GLY A 345 -22.39 6.85 -15.39
C GLY A 345 -21.38 8.00 -15.30
N ASP A 346 -21.60 8.92 -14.38
CA ASP A 346 -20.74 10.10 -14.20
C ASP A 346 -19.55 9.89 -13.23
N VAL A 347 -19.30 8.63 -12.83
CA VAL A 347 -18.25 8.30 -11.86
C VAL A 347 -17.23 7.35 -12.47
N ILE A 348 -15.95 7.63 -12.25
CA ILE A 348 -14.83 6.73 -12.46
C ILE A 348 -14.33 6.29 -11.08
N THR A 349 -14.24 4.98 -10.86
CA THR A 349 -13.75 4.35 -9.64
C THR A 349 -12.45 3.60 -9.93
N PRO A 350 -11.27 4.25 -9.81
CA PRO A 350 -10.00 3.58 -10.05
C PRO A 350 -9.79 2.40 -9.10
N GLN A 351 -9.52 1.25 -9.68
CA GLN A 351 -9.21 -0.01 -9.01
C GLN A 351 -7.98 -0.60 -9.68
N THR A 352 -7.46 -1.70 -9.16
CA THR A 352 -6.35 -2.43 -9.82
C THR A 352 -6.81 -3.08 -11.11
N VAL A 353 -6.21 -2.70 -12.23
CA VAL A 353 -6.49 -3.22 -13.57
C VAL A 353 -5.18 -3.59 -14.26
N ARG A 354 -5.15 -4.70 -15.01
CA ARG A 354 -3.95 -5.17 -15.74
C ARG A 354 -2.69 -5.39 -14.91
N SER A 355 -2.62 -4.86 -13.72
CA SER A 355 -1.50 -4.99 -12.80
C SER A 355 -1.97 -4.77 -11.37
N TYR A 356 -1.22 -5.33 -10.43
CA TYR A 356 -1.42 -5.12 -8.99
C TYR A 356 -0.86 -3.76 -8.51
N GLN A 357 -0.49 -2.87 -9.45
CA GLN A 357 0.09 -1.56 -9.18
C GLN A 357 -0.98 -0.46 -9.24
N PRO A 358 -1.33 0.19 -8.12
CA PRO A 358 -2.39 1.20 -8.11
C PRO A 358 -2.08 2.41 -8.98
N VAL A 359 -0.82 2.84 -9.03
CA VAL A 359 -0.37 4.01 -9.82
C VAL A 359 -0.48 3.72 -11.30
N PHE A 360 0.07 2.57 -11.75
CA PHE A 360 -0.08 2.12 -13.14
C PHE A 360 -1.55 1.97 -13.52
N SER A 361 -2.35 1.35 -12.66
CA SER A 361 -3.78 1.15 -12.90
C SER A 361 -4.51 2.48 -13.09
N ALA A 362 -4.22 3.47 -12.25
CA ALA A 362 -4.83 4.80 -12.35
C ALA A 362 -4.44 5.52 -13.66
N ALA A 363 -3.16 5.47 -14.04
CA ALA A 363 -2.69 6.03 -15.30
C ALA A 363 -3.33 5.32 -16.51
N PHE A 364 -3.39 3.99 -16.49
CA PHE A 364 -4.04 3.21 -17.55
C PHE A 364 -5.53 3.53 -17.66
N ILE A 365 -6.26 3.66 -16.55
CA ILE A 365 -7.68 4.02 -16.55
C ILE A 365 -7.88 5.43 -17.15
N ALA A 366 -7.02 6.38 -16.78
CA ALA A 366 -7.06 7.74 -17.33
C ALA A 366 -6.76 7.76 -18.84
N HIS A 367 -5.79 6.96 -19.30
CA HIS A 367 -5.51 6.76 -20.73
C HIS A 367 -6.74 6.19 -21.48
N VAL A 368 -7.39 5.19 -20.90
CA VAL A 368 -8.61 4.59 -21.50
C VAL A 368 -9.74 5.63 -21.51
N GLU A 369 -9.88 6.46 -20.48
CA GLU A 369 -10.86 7.55 -20.46
C GLU A 369 -10.59 8.57 -21.57
N ALA A 370 -9.33 8.94 -21.78
CA ALA A 370 -8.92 9.93 -22.77
C ALA A 370 -9.04 9.41 -24.23
N SER A 371 -8.80 8.11 -24.45
CA SER A 371 -8.56 7.54 -25.79
C SER A 371 -9.73 6.73 -26.36
N TYR A 372 -10.70 6.33 -25.54
CA TYR A 372 -11.79 5.45 -25.99
C TYR A 372 -13.15 6.03 -25.67
N GLU A 373 -14.14 5.67 -26.49
CA GLU A 373 -15.54 5.99 -26.31
C GLU A 373 -16.35 4.78 -25.83
N GLY A 374 -17.45 5.04 -25.14
CA GLY A 374 -18.40 4.01 -24.69
C GLY A 374 -17.98 3.26 -23.43
N GLU A 375 -18.82 3.30 -22.42
CA GLU A 375 -18.60 2.72 -21.10
C GLU A 375 -18.30 1.22 -21.13
N ALA A 376 -19.05 0.46 -21.96
CA ALA A 376 -18.85 -0.98 -22.09
C ALA A 376 -17.45 -1.33 -22.61
N LYS A 377 -16.94 -0.57 -23.60
CA LYS A 377 -15.59 -0.77 -24.14
C LYS A 377 -14.52 -0.41 -23.11
N LYS A 378 -14.69 0.71 -22.42
CA LYS A 378 -13.78 1.16 -21.35
C LYS A 378 -13.68 0.12 -20.22
N ASN A 379 -14.82 -0.40 -19.75
CA ASN A 379 -14.84 -1.44 -18.71
C ASN A 379 -14.26 -2.78 -19.20
N GLN A 380 -14.40 -3.12 -20.47
CA GLN A 380 -13.74 -4.30 -21.05
C GLN A 380 -12.21 -4.16 -21.01
N LEU A 381 -11.67 -2.96 -21.32
CA LEU A 381 -10.24 -2.68 -21.28
C LEU A 381 -9.71 -2.62 -19.84
N CYS A 382 -10.52 -2.05 -18.94
CA CYS A 382 -10.19 -1.89 -17.51
C CYS A 382 -10.81 -3.01 -16.66
N HIS A 383 -10.62 -4.27 -17.08
CA HIS A 383 -11.04 -5.40 -16.26
C HIS A 383 -10.33 -5.36 -14.90
N VAL A 384 -11.11 -5.37 -13.82
CA VAL A 384 -10.59 -5.25 -12.46
C VAL A 384 -9.92 -6.56 -12.03
N VAL A 385 -8.70 -6.46 -11.54
CA VAL A 385 -7.99 -7.54 -10.88
C VAL A 385 -8.22 -7.41 -9.36
N PRO A 386 -9.00 -8.29 -8.74
CA PRO A 386 -9.29 -8.20 -7.31
C PRO A 386 -8.00 -8.25 -6.47
N LEU A 387 -7.99 -7.48 -5.38
CA LEU A 387 -6.89 -7.51 -4.43
C LEU A 387 -6.81 -8.90 -3.74
N PRO A 388 -5.65 -9.57 -3.74
CA PRO A 388 -5.52 -10.92 -3.20
C PRO A 388 -5.55 -10.91 -1.68
N ASN A 389 -6.11 -11.97 -1.09
CA ASN A 389 -6.11 -12.21 0.36
C ASN A 389 -5.68 -13.64 0.71
N HIS A 390 -6.13 -14.63 -0.06
CA HIS A 390 -5.69 -16.02 0.08
C HIS A 390 -4.50 -16.30 -0.85
N ASP A 391 -3.73 -17.34 -0.56
CA ASP A 391 -2.64 -17.78 -1.43
C ASP A 391 -3.13 -18.07 -2.86
N THR A 392 -4.28 -18.75 -3.00
CA THR A 392 -4.90 -19.07 -4.30
C THR A 392 -5.34 -17.87 -5.11
N ASP A 393 -5.49 -16.70 -4.50
CA ASP A 393 -5.81 -15.46 -5.23
C ASP A 393 -4.64 -15.00 -6.12
N TRP A 394 -3.41 -15.47 -5.84
CA TRP A 394 -2.28 -15.30 -6.74
C TRP A 394 -2.57 -15.82 -8.15
N ILE A 395 -3.26 -16.98 -8.26
CA ILE A 395 -3.63 -17.58 -9.56
C ILE A 395 -4.62 -16.68 -10.29
N LYS A 396 -5.64 -16.17 -9.59
CA LYS A 396 -6.63 -15.25 -10.16
C LYS A 396 -6.01 -13.94 -10.61
N MET A 397 -5.07 -13.43 -9.80
CA MET A 397 -4.32 -12.22 -10.13
C MET A 397 -3.50 -12.43 -11.41
N MET A 398 -2.74 -13.51 -11.51
CA MET A 398 -1.94 -13.83 -12.70
C MET A 398 -2.79 -14.03 -13.94
N ALA A 399 -3.99 -14.62 -13.82
CA ALA A 399 -4.90 -14.79 -14.93
C ALA A 399 -5.56 -13.47 -15.40
N GLY A 400 -5.64 -12.46 -14.52
CA GLY A 400 -6.22 -11.14 -14.80
C GLY A 400 -5.22 -10.11 -15.35
N MET A 401 -3.93 -10.37 -15.18
CA MET A 401 -2.84 -9.53 -15.70
C MET A 401 -2.55 -9.81 -17.17
#